data_3bd46446c4d0f0be0c13a7a3ab499ab0
#
_entry.id   3bd46446c4d0f0be0c13a7a3ab499ab0
#
_cell.length_a   1.000
_cell.length_b   1.000
_cell.length_c   1.000
_cell.angle_alpha   90.00
_cell.angle_beta   90.00
_cell.angle_gamma   90.00
#
_symmetry.space_group_name_H-M   'P 1'
#
loop_
_entity.id
_entity.type
_entity.pdbx_description
1 polymer ?
#
loop_
_entity_poly.entity_id
_entity_poly.type
_entity_poly.pdbx_seq_one_letter_code
_entity_poly.pdbx_strand_id
1 'polypeptide(L)'
;MAIQQQSSNQDMSLTQAIEMVAKDKGIDKTRLVKTVEEAILKAAQSAFGPTRELEARFNEDTGQVDLFQYMTVVDDPSDEDREIGLDEARAAGLEAELGEELGFQIFWHSADAKKAAEQDREFGDLLNVKQARASFGRIAAQTAKQVLIQRVRDEERDLIFNEFKDKKGELIKGVVRRFEKGNNLIVDLGRTEGILPFREQTPREAYRPGDRVVAYVKEIDREARGPQVILSRADPKLVEKLFEAEVPEIYEGIVRVVACAREPGARSKIAVTSRDADVDPVGACVGMKGSRVQAVVQELRGEKIDIVPYDRDPARFVCAAIQPAEVNKVIVDEADGRMELVVPDEKLSLAIGRKGQNVRLAAQLTGWKLDIISESKFKQMEEEAIAALQQIEGVTDAIARSMYRMGFRALEELTEATEQELAGVAGVGSPEAAQKIKDNAEVTMERLRQERLQAAGGRTEALTERDRLLFVRGVGERTIQLLNEAGYRSVEEIHREDEDKLAIKTGLGIKKARAIKQGADLFLGTESKPLEAQRRLAAKAAKDRETEELAAEAGTASA
;
A
#
# COMPACT_ATOMS: atom_id res chain seq x y z
N MET A 1 -10.02 14.40 35.72
CA MET A 1 -9.67 14.39 37.17
C MET A 1 -8.50 13.45 37.49
N ALA A 2 -7.51 13.28 36.63
CA ALA A 2 -6.39 12.33 36.83
C ALA A 2 -4.99 12.98 36.83
N ILE A 3 -4.89 14.28 36.85
CA ILE A 3 -3.60 15.02 36.77
C ILE A 3 -3.21 15.72 38.10
N GLN A 4 -4.05 15.67 39.13
CA GLN A 4 -3.74 16.32 40.42
C GLN A 4 -3.33 15.35 41.54
N GLN A 5 -3.08 14.07 41.27
CA GLN A 5 -2.57 13.10 42.28
C GLN A 5 -1.06 12.84 42.20
N GLN A 6 -0.29 13.64 41.47
CA GLN A 6 1.16 13.42 41.31
C GLN A 6 2.06 14.08 42.37
N SER A 7 1.50 14.73 43.40
CA SER A 7 2.33 15.45 44.37
C SER A 7 2.36 14.85 45.80
N SER A 8 1.76 13.67 46.03
CA SER A 8 1.76 13.06 47.38
C SER A 8 2.52 11.71 47.48
N ASN A 9 3.34 11.36 46.49
CA ASN A 9 3.97 10.01 46.40
C ASN A 9 5.49 10.06 46.73
N GLN A 10 5.96 10.91 47.61
CA GLN A 10 7.40 10.94 47.96
C GLN A 10 7.83 9.96 49.07
N ASP A 11 6.88 9.34 49.80
CA ASP A 11 7.20 8.47 50.94
C ASP A 11 6.58 7.05 50.89
N MET A 12 6.11 6.59 49.72
CA MET A 12 5.63 5.21 49.65
C MET A 12 6.82 4.23 49.59
N SER A 13 6.82 3.22 50.49
CA SER A 13 7.83 2.16 50.44
C SER A 13 7.72 1.36 49.13
N LEU A 14 8.84 0.79 48.68
CA LEU A 14 8.89 -0.03 47.46
C LEU A 14 7.87 -1.20 47.51
N THR A 15 7.71 -1.83 48.69
CA THR A 15 6.72 -2.88 48.95
C THR A 15 5.29 -2.40 48.72
N GLN A 16 4.92 -1.24 49.29
CA GLN A 16 3.59 -0.66 49.13
C GLN A 16 3.30 -0.36 47.65
N ALA A 17 4.33 0.14 46.94
CA ALA A 17 4.20 0.40 45.49
C ALA A 17 3.99 -0.91 44.71
N ILE A 18 4.76 -1.97 45.01
CA ILE A 18 4.61 -3.29 44.38
C ILE A 18 3.23 -3.90 44.70
N GLU A 19 2.79 -3.87 45.97
CA GLU A 19 1.51 -4.41 46.39
C GLU A 19 0.32 -3.66 45.79
N MET A 20 0.36 -2.35 45.77
CA MET A 20 -0.64 -1.51 45.14
C MET A 20 -0.77 -1.83 43.64
N VAL A 21 0.36 -1.91 42.95
CA VAL A 21 0.41 -2.25 41.52
C VAL A 21 -0.08 -3.67 41.27
N ALA A 22 0.36 -4.64 42.06
CA ALA A 22 -0.07 -6.03 41.95
C ALA A 22 -1.59 -6.16 42.15
N LYS A 23 -2.16 -5.48 43.15
CA LYS A 23 -3.60 -5.52 43.47
C LYS A 23 -4.45 -4.77 42.45
N ASP A 24 -4.04 -3.55 42.06
CA ASP A 24 -4.83 -2.69 41.16
C ASP A 24 -4.83 -3.18 39.72
N LYS A 25 -3.75 -3.82 39.28
CA LYS A 25 -3.55 -4.25 37.89
C LYS A 25 -3.60 -5.76 37.71
N GLY A 26 -3.71 -6.55 38.79
CA GLY A 26 -3.74 -8.00 38.71
C GLY A 26 -2.45 -8.65 38.25
N ILE A 27 -1.32 -7.99 38.47
CA ILE A 27 0.02 -8.44 38.07
C ILE A 27 0.60 -9.32 39.18
N ASP A 28 1.26 -10.42 38.81
CA ASP A 28 1.94 -11.29 39.76
C ASP A 28 3.06 -10.55 40.50
N LYS A 29 2.95 -10.48 41.86
CA LYS A 29 3.93 -9.84 42.74
C LYS A 29 5.34 -10.38 42.49
N THR A 30 5.48 -11.70 42.30
CA THR A 30 6.77 -12.35 42.09
C THR A 30 7.50 -11.85 40.85
N ARG A 31 6.74 -11.61 39.76
CA ARG A 31 7.29 -11.04 38.53
C ARG A 31 7.76 -9.61 38.69
N LEU A 32 6.98 -8.79 39.43
CA LEU A 32 7.34 -7.40 39.72
C LEU A 32 8.62 -7.33 40.55
N VAL A 33 8.71 -8.14 41.61
CA VAL A 33 9.89 -8.26 42.48
C VAL A 33 11.11 -8.59 41.64
N LYS A 34 11.07 -9.67 40.86
CA LYS A 34 12.18 -10.10 40.02
C LYS A 34 12.65 -9.03 39.02
N THR A 35 11.70 -8.32 38.42
CA THR A 35 12.03 -7.22 37.50
C THR A 35 12.73 -6.06 38.21
N VAL A 36 12.37 -5.77 39.46
CA VAL A 36 13.04 -4.74 40.28
C VAL A 36 14.45 -5.19 40.69
N GLU A 37 14.61 -6.45 41.10
CA GLU A 37 15.91 -7.06 41.42
C GLU A 37 16.87 -6.95 40.21
N GLU A 38 16.44 -7.37 39.02
CA GLU A 38 17.23 -7.28 37.79
C GLU A 38 17.62 -5.83 37.44
N ALA A 39 16.71 -4.89 37.66
CA ALA A 39 16.98 -3.48 37.38
C ALA A 39 17.97 -2.85 38.38
N ILE A 40 17.86 -3.18 39.66
CA ILE A 40 18.79 -2.73 40.71
C ILE A 40 20.15 -3.38 40.50
N LEU A 41 20.20 -4.68 40.14
CA LEU A 41 21.44 -5.36 39.80
C LEU A 41 22.17 -4.69 38.63
N LYS A 42 21.47 -4.34 37.58
CA LYS A 42 22.03 -3.64 36.42
C LYS A 42 22.53 -2.24 36.78
N ALA A 43 21.81 -1.54 37.65
CA ALA A 43 22.24 -0.25 38.18
C ALA A 43 23.49 -0.39 39.08
N ALA A 44 23.57 -1.47 39.87
CA ALA A 44 24.72 -1.80 40.70
C ALA A 44 25.96 -2.11 39.86
N GLN A 45 25.85 -2.95 38.85
CA GLN A 45 26.94 -3.24 37.91
C GLN A 45 27.47 -1.96 37.22
N SER A 46 26.59 -1.02 36.90
CA SER A 46 26.99 0.26 36.30
C SER A 46 27.71 1.17 37.30
N ALA A 47 27.34 1.12 38.60
CA ALA A 47 27.89 2.01 39.63
C ALA A 47 29.14 1.46 40.31
N PHE A 48 29.18 0.16 40.57
CA PHE A 48 30.29 -0.51 41.31
C PHE A 48 31.32 -1.16 40.39
N GLY A 49 30.99 -1.31 39.10
CA GLY A 49 31.83 -1.97 38.08
C GLY A 49 31.18 -3.24 37.52
N PRO A 50 31.35 -3.50 36.20
CA PRO A 50 30.76 -4.65 35.54
C PRO A 50 31.49 -5.97 35.83
N THR A 51 32.71 -5.88 36.39
CA THR A 51 33.56 -7.03 36.73
C THR A 51 33.13 -7.72 38.01
N ARG A 52 32.46 -7.00 38.92
CA ARG A 52 32.02 -7.51 40.20
C ARG A 52 30.90 -8.51 40.09
N GLU A 53 30.97 -9.58 40.87
CA GLU A 53 29.89 -10.56 40.99
C GLU A 53 28.88 -10.07 42.03
N LEU A 54 27.78 -9.49 41.51
CA LEU A 54 26.75 -8.83 42.32
C LEU A 54 25.44 -9.57 42.20
N GLU A 55 24.69 -9.62 43.30
CA GLU A 55 23.33 -10.15 43.35
C GLU A 55 22.41 -9.18 44.10
N ALA A 56 21.23 -8.95 43.57
CA ALA A 56 20.18 -8.17 44.20
C ALA A 56 19.03 -9.09 44.63
N ARG A 57 18.66 -9.07 45.91
CA ARG A 57 17.58 -9.89 46.48
C ARG A 57 16.57 -9.00 47.21
N PHE A 58 15.29 -9.22 46.90
CA PHE A 58 14.23 -8.54 47.62
C PHE A 58 14.04 -9.14 49.01
N ASN A 59 14.10 -8.31 50.02
CA ASN A 59 13.93 -8.71 51.40
C ASN A 59 12.48 -8.43 51.80
N GLU A 60 11.71 -9.46 52.09
CA GLU A 60 10.30 -9.36 52.44
C GLU A 60 10.07 -8.69 53.81
N ASP A 61 11.00 -8.82 54.76
CA ASP A 61 10.88 -8.26 56.10
C ASP A 61 11.07 -6.75 56.10
N THR A 62 12.04 -6.26 55.34
CA THR A 62 12.36 -4.82 55.24
C THR A 62 11.63 -4.11 54.12
N GLY A 63 11.13 -4.90 53.15
CA GLY A 63 10.51 -4.37 51.94
C GLY A 63 11.43 -3.63 50.99
N GLN A 64 12.71 -3.91 51.06
CA GLN A 64 13.78 -3.28 50.30
C GLN A 64 14.55 -4.36 49.49
N VAL A 65 15.40 -3.91 48.57
CA VAL A 65 16.29 -4.82 47.82
C VAL A 65 17.68 -4.76 48.44
N ASP A 66 18.14 -5.85 49.00
CA ASP A 66 19.49 -6.03 49.49
C ASP A 66 20.42 -6.35 48.31
N LEU A 67 21.65 -5.81 48.37
CA LEU A 67 22.67 -6.02 47.38
C LEU A 67 23.83 -6.82 48.01
N PHE A 68 24.26 -7.87 47.34
CA PHE A 68 25.38 -8.72 47.76
C PHE A 68 26.46 -8.70 46.70
N GLN A 69 27.72 -8.70 47.16
CA GLN A 69 28.89 -8.96 46.33
C GLN A 69 29.46 -10.28 46.76
N TYR A 70 29.79 -11.13 45.80
CA TYR A 70 30.43 -12.40 46.02
C TYR A 70 31.90 -12.34 45.59
N MET A 71 32.79 -12.95 46.39
CA MET A 71 34.23 -13.04 46.12
C MET A 71 34.69 -14.46 46.42
N THR A 72 35.46 -15.02 45.55
CA THR A 72 36.01 -16.37 45.70
C THR A 72 37.38 -16.31 46.41
N VAL A 73 37.57 -17.15 47.41
CA VAL A 73 38.84 -17.23 48.17
C VAL A 73 39.88 -18.01 47.37
N VAL A 74 41.01 -17.36 47.04
CA VAL A 74 42.10 -17.92 46.26
C VAL A 74 43.46 -17.74 46.95
N ASP A 75 44.50 -18.48 46.56
CA ASP A 75 45.83 -18.29 47.11
C ASP A 75 46.50 -17.00 46.60
N ASP A 76 46.37 -16.72 45.32
CA ASP A 76 46.93 -15.52 44.65
C ASP A 76 45.86 -14.85 43.80
N PRO A 77 45.23 -13.75 44.32
CA PRO A 77 44.14 -13.12 43.61
C PRO A 77 44.63 -12.40 42.36
N SER A 78 44.02 -12.73 41.24
CA SER A 78 44.27 -12.11 39.93
C SER A 78 43.26 -11.03 39.57
N ASP A 79 42.08 -11.03 40.18
CA ASP A 79 41.00 -10.05 39.99
C ASP A 79 40.45 -9.58 41.34
N GLU A 80 40.89 -8.37 41.77
CA GLU A 80 40.52 -7.76 43.04
C GLU A 80 39.01 -7.54 43.20
N ASP A 81 38.25 -7.55 42.13
CA ASP A 81 36.78 -7.40 42.15
C ASP A 81 36.02 -8.71 42.42
N ARG A 82 36.66 -9.88 42.18
CA ARG A 82 36.02 -11.20 42.27
C ARG A 82 36.75 -12.16 43.21
N GLU A 83 38.01 -11.93 43.47
CA GLU A 83 38.85 -12.84 44.20
C GLU A 83 39.41 -12.17 45.46
N ILE A 84 39.55 -12.91 46.51
CA ILE A 84 40.15 -12.47 47.75
C ILE A 84 41.26 -13.50 48.16
N GLY A 85 42.42 -13.00 48.58
CA GLY A 85 43.49 -13.84 49.10
C GLY A 85 43.12 -14.49 50.42
N LEU A 86 43.48 -15.76 50.62
CA LEU A 86 43.19 -16.49 51.85
C LEU A 86 43.78 -15.78 53.10
N ASP A 87 44.99 -15.25 52.97
CA ASP A 87 45.64 -14.50 54.07
C ASP A 87 44.96 -13.18 54.34
N GLU A 88 44.45 -12.51 53.31
CA GLU A 88 43.70 -11.24 53.44
C GLU A 88 42.31 -11.46 54.08
N ALA A 89 41.60 -12.55 53.67
CA ALA A 89 40.34 -12.95 54.30
C ALA A 89 40.52 -13.25 55.80
N ARG A 90 41.59 -13.98 56.16
CA ARG A 90 41.90 -14.27 57.56
C ARG A 90 42.33 -13.02 58.36
N ALA A 91 43.05 -12.12 57.76
CA ALA A 91 43.44 -10.85 58.38
C ALA A 91 42.22 -9.94 58.64
N ALA A 92 41.19 -10.03 57.80
CA ALA A 92 39.90 -9.36 58.00
C ALA A 92 38.97 -10.11 58.99
N GLY A 93 39.43 -11.18 59.63
CA GLY A 93 38.66 -11.93 60.64
C GLY A 93 37.60 -12.90 60.06
N LEU A 94 37.71 -13.23 58.79
CA LEU A 94 36.82 -14.17 58.15
C LEU A 94 37.36 -15.59 58.27
N GLU A 95 36.50 -16.54 58.68
CA GLU A 95 36.77 -17.97 58.61
C GLU A 95 36.50 -18.43 57.19
N ALA A 96 37.56 -18.66 56.38
CA ALA A 96 37.43 -19.01 54.97
C ALA A 96 38.37 -20.15 54.57
N GLU A 97 37.92 -20.98 53.66
CA GLU A 97 38.68 -22.03 53.02
C GLU A 97 38.95 -21.70 51.55
N LEU A 98 40.01 -22.26 50.99
CA LEU A 98 40.35 -22.09 49.56
C LEU A 98 39.22 -22.63 48.66
N GLY A 99 38.77 -21.79 47.73
CA GLY A 99 37.68 -22.09 46.83
C GLY A 99 36.29 -21.81 47.36
N GLU A 100 36.18 -21.29 48.60
CA GLU A 100 34.93 -20.84 49.19
C GLU A 100 34.47 -19.50 48.59
N GLU A 101 33.18 -19.30 48.42
CA GLU A 101 32.57 -18.07 47.95
C GLU A 101 32.04 -17.27 49.17
N LEU A 102 32.59 -16.12 49.39
CA LEU A 102 32.19 -15.23 50.48
C LEU A 102 31.21 -14.15 49.97
N GLY A 103 30.06 -14.06 50.62
CA GLY A 103 29.01 -13.07 50.26
C GLY A 103 29.04 -11.87 51.20
N PHE A 104 29.26 -10.67 50.68
CA PHE A 104 29.24 -9.43 51.43
C PHE A 104 27.99 -8.62 51.09
N GLN A 105 27.13 -8.34 52.07
CA GLN A 105 26.00 -7.42 51.87
C GLN A 105 26.52 -6.00 51.74
N ILE A 106 26.17 -5.32 50.65
CA ILE A 106 26.49 -3.89 50.46
C ILE A 106 25.36 -3.06 51.04
N PHE A 107 25.63 -2.36 52.19
CA PHE A 107 24.65 -1.49 52.83
C PHE A 107 24.59 -0.14 52.13
N TRP A 108 23.57 0.06 51.30
CA TRP A 108 23.40 1.25 50.48
C TRP A 108 22.15 2.10 50.86
N HIS A 109 21.26 1.57 51.69
CA HIS A 109 20.08 2.29 52.15
C HIS A 109 20.44 3.34 53.20
N SER A 110 19.73 4.48 53.19
CA SER A 110 19.96 5.53 54.18
C SER A 110 19.68 5.07 55.63
N ALA A 111 18.77 4.12 55.81
CA ALA A 111 18.47 3.51 57.10
C ALA A 111 19.67 2.71 57.69
N ASP A 112 20.51 2.14 56.83
CA ASP A 112 21.66 1.32 57.21
C ASP A 112 23.00 2.10 57.33
N ALA A 113 22.92 3.42 57.43
CA ALA A 113 24.14 4.28 57.46
C ALA A 113 25.15 3.88 58.54
N LYS A 114 24.69 3.36 59.71
CA LYS A 114 25.58 2.86 60.78
C LYS A 114 26.30 1.58 60.36
N LYS A 115 25.56 0.62 59.81
CA LYS A 115 26.11 -0.66 59.31
C LYS A 115 27.08 -0.39 58.15
N ALA A 116 26.73 0.54 57.25
CA ALA A 116 27.61 0.97 56.19
C ALA A 116 28.94 1.58 56.69
N ALA A 117 28.89 2.35 57.77
CA ALA A 117 30.10 2.92 58.38
C ALA A 117 30.94 1.88 59.13
N GLU A 118 30.33 0.86 59.72
CA GLU A 118 30.99 -0.31 60.28
C GLU A 118 31.67 -1.14 59.18
N GLN A 119 30.93 -1.45 58.13
CA GLN A 119 31.47 -2.14 56.96
C GLN A 119 32.67 -1.44 56.33
N ASP A 120 32.63 -0.10 56.25
CA ASP A 120 33.76 0.68 55.73
C ASP A 120 34.99 0.67 56.64
N ARG A 121 34.84 0.35 57.93
CA ARG A 121 35.97 0.18 58.85
C ARG A 121 36.56 -1.20 58.79
N GLU A 122 35.73 -2.23 58.67
CA GLU A 122 36.12 -3.62 58.71
C GLU A 122 36.60 -4.13 57.34
N PHE A 123 35.90 -3.74 56.30
CA PHE A 123 36.09 -4.29 54.94
C PHE A 123 36.27 -3.17 53.89
N GLY A 124 36.63 -1.93 54.29
CA GLY A 124 36.69 -0.78 53.40
C GLY A 124 37.71 -0.92 52.28
N ASP A 125 38.89 -1.43 52.61
CA ASP A 125 39.99 -1.62 51.68
C ASP A 125 39.72 -2.82 50.74
N LEU A 126 38.99 -3.84 51.23
CA LEU A 126 38.63 -5.05 50.49
C LEU A 126 37.52 -4.78 49.47
N LEU A 127 36.45 -4.16 49.90
CA LEU A 127 35.28 -3.97 49.07
C LEU A 127 35.35 -2.73 48.16
N ASN A 128 36.06 -1.69 48.60
CA ASN A 128 36.25 -0.41 47.91
C ASN A 128 34.93 0.20 47.32
N VAL A 129 33.82 0.08 48.08
CA VAL A 129 32.47 0.48 47.63
C VAL A 129 32.01 1.85 48.13
N LYS A 130 32.77 2.50 49.01
CA LYS A 130 32.39 3.72 49.72
C LYS A 130 32.00 4.88 48.80
N GLN A 131 32.81 5.16 47.77
CA GLN A 131 32.56 6.26 46.84
C GLN A 131 31.34 6.00 45.95
N ALA A 132 31.20 4.77 45.44
CA ALA A 132 30.11 4.39 44.57
C ALA A 132 28.76 4.29 45.33
N ARG A 133 28.76 3.89 46.60
CA ARG A 133 27.57 3.75 47.46
C ARG A 133 26.73 5.05 47.54
N ALA A 134 27.35 6.20 47.67
CA ALA A 134 26.65 7.48 47.80
C ALA A 134 25.88 7.89 46.53
N SER A 135 26.40 7.52 45.35
CA SER A 135 25.74 7.75 44.06
C SER A 135 24.70 6.68 43.75
N PHE A 136 25.02 5.43 44.08
CA PHE A 136 24.16 4.27 43.78
C PHE A 136 22.77 4.35 44.43
N GLY A 137 22.68 4.75 45.73
CA GLY A 137 21.39 4.81 46.45
C GLY A 137 20.33 5.67 45.74
N ARG A 138 20.74 6.81 45.17
CA ARG A 138 19.84 7.67 44.38
C ARG A 138 19.48 7.06 43.04
N ILE A 139 20.46 6.46 42.35
CA ILE A 139 20.27 5.81 41.07
C ILE A 139 19.34 4.59 41.22
N ALA A 140 19.58 3.73 42.21
CA ALA A 140 18.80 2.54 42.48
C ALA A 140 17.32 2.84 42.74
N ALA A 141 17.03 3.80 43.61
CA ALA A 141 15.66 4.23 43.93
C ALA A 141 14.93 4.78 42.68
N GLN A 142 15.61 5.61 41.89
CA GLN A 142 15.03 6.14 40.64
C GLN A 142 14.83 5.05 39.57
N THR A 143 15.79 4.14 39.44
CA THR A 143 15.72 3.02 38.49
C THR A 143 14.59 2.08 38.87
N ALA A 144 14.47 1.67 40.15
CA ALA A 144 13.39 0.82 40.61
C ALA A 144 12.00 1.42 40.29
N LYS A 145 11.80 2.70 40.58
CA LYS A 145 10.56 3.42 40.26
C LYS A 145 10.28 3.44 38.78
N GLN A 146 11.29 3.72 37.94
CA GLN A 146 11.13 3.80 36.49
C GLN A 146 10.81 2.44 35.88
N VAL A 147 11.47 1.38 36.34
CA VAL A 147 11.25 0.02 35.88
C VAL A 147 9.88 -0.50 36.27
N LEU A 148 9.43 -0.24 37.50
CA LEU A 148 8.06 -0.55 37.92
C LEU A 148 7.02 0.14 37.03
N ILE A 149 7.17 1.44 36.76
CA ILE A 149 6.27 2.17 35.88
C ILE A 149 6.27 1.58 34.48
N GLN A 150 7.44 1.21 33.96
CA GLN A 150 7.56 0.59 32.64
C GLN A 150 6.89 -0.78 32.62
N ARG A 151 7.11 -1.62 33.62
CA ARG A 151 6.52 -2.95 33.71
C ARG A 151 4.98 -2.90 33.78
N VAL A 152 4.46 -1.96 34.58
CA VAL A 152 3.01 -1.70 34.65
C VAL A 152 2.45 -1.36 33.28
N ARG A 153 3.14 -0.48 32.54
CA ARG A 153 2.71 -0.10 31.19
C ARG A 153 2.75 -1.29 30.22
N ASP A 154 3.75 -2.14 30.33
CA ASP A 154 3.89 -3.30 29.44
C ASP A 154 2.78 -4.32 29.73
N GLU A 155 2.46 -4.60 31.00
CA GLU A 155 1.34 -5.46 31.39
C GLU A 155 -0.02 -4.85 31.00
N GLU A 156 -0.23 -3.54 31.17
CA GLU A 156 -1.44 -2.86 30.67
C GLU A 156 -1.59 -3.02 29.16
N ARG A 157 -0.48 -2.92 28.42
CA ARG A 157 -0.49 -3.16 26.95
C ARG A 157 -0.87 -4.59 26.61
N ASP A 158 -0.30 -5.56 27.30
CA ASP A 158 -0.61 -6.96 27.08
C ASP A 158 -2.07 -7.30 27.42
N LEU A 159 -2.62 -6.71 28.47
CA LEU A 159 -4.03 -6.84 28.81
C LEU A 159 -4.94 -6.25 27.71
N ILE A 160 -4.64 -5.03 27.25
CA ILE A 160 -5.37 -4.38 26.16
C ILE A 160 -5.27 -5.23 24.89
N PHE A 161 -4.06 -5.66 24.53
CA PHE A 161 -3.85 -6.49 23.36
C PHE A 161 -4.67 -7.78 23.41
N ASN A 162 -4.65 -8.48 24.56
CA ASN A 162 -5.41 -9.73 24.74
C ASN A 162 -6.93 -9.52 24.69
N GLU A 163 -7.43 -8.40 25.19
CA GLU A 163 -8.86 -8.06 25.15
C GLU A 163 -9.33 -7.69 23.74
N PHE A 164 -8.48 -7.02 22.97
CA PHE A 164 -8.87 -6.49 21.66
C PHE A 164 -8.42 -7.32 20.47
N LYS A 165 -7.48 -8.29 20.63
CA LYS A 165 -6.95 -9.11 19.52
C LYS A 165 -8.05 -9.79 18.71
N ASP A 166 -9.11 -10.27 19.37
CA ASP A 166 -10.23 -10.96 18.75
C ASP A 166 -11.24 -9.98 18.11
N LYS A 167 -11.10 -8.67 18.38
CA LYS A 167 -11.91 -7.61 17.76
C LYS A 167 -11.28 -7.03 16.50
N LYS A 168 -10.07 -7.50 16.11
CA LYS A 168 -9.48 -7.13 14.83
C LYS A 168 -10.39 -7.59 13.70
N GLY A 169 -10.72 -6.68 12.81
CA GLY A 169 -11.63 -6.99 11.70
C GLY A 169 -13.10 -6.75 12.01
N GLU A 170 -13.44 -6.29 13.20
CA GLU A 170 -14.82 -6.02 13.62
C GLU A 170 -15.13 -4.52 13.72
N LEU A 171 -16.43 -4.20 13.83
CA LEU A 171 -16.88 -2.85 14.12
C LEU A 171 -16.79 -2.56 15.62
N ILE A 172 -16.29 -1.37 15.94
CA ILE A 172 -16.30 -0.86 17.30
C ILE A 172 -16.95 0.52 17.37
N LYS A 173 -17.69 0.75 18.45
CA LYS A 173 -18.31 2.05 18.74
C LYS A 173 -17.47 2.76 19.79
N GLY A 174 -17.22 4.04 19.60
CA GLY A 174 -16.47 4.86 20.54
C GLY A 174 -16.92 6.31 20.52
N VAL A 175 -16.28 7.12 21.37
CA VAL A 175 -16.51 8.57 21.48
C VAL A 175 -15.21 9.31 21.22
N VAL A 176 -15.25 10.29 20.35
CA VAL A 176 -14.07 11.13 20.05
C VAL A 176 -13.69 11.93 21.29
N ARG A 177 -12.45 11.81 21.77
CA ARG A 177 -11.94 12.52 22.95
C ARG A 177 -11.20 13.80 22.58
N ARG A 178 -10.23 13.67 21.68
CA ARG A 178 -9.34 14.79 21.31
C ARG A 178 -8.69 14.55 19.96
N PHE A 179 -8.10 15.63 19.43
CA PHE A 179 -7.18 15.56 18.30
C PHE A 179 -5.73 15.53 18.80
N GLU A 180 -4.89 14.75 18.14
CA GLU A 180 -3.45 14.73 18.33
C GLU A 180 -2.69 15.30 17.13
N LYS A 181 -1.36 15.42 17.25
CA LYS A 181 -0.49 15.92 16.18
C LYS A 181 -0.76 15.18 14.85
N GLY A 182 -0.88 15.93 13.75
CA GLY A 182 -1.20 15.37 12.43
C GLY A 182 -2.68 15.11 12.20
N ASN A 183 -3.57 15.75 12.95
CA ASN A 183 -5.03 15.60 12.86
C ASN A 183 -5.53 14.16 13.11
N ASN A 184 -4.77 13.37 13.86
CA ASN A 184 -5.22 12.06 14.30
C ASN A 184 -6.30 12.23 15.37
N LEU A 185 -7.35 11.40 15.31
CA LEU A 185 -8.41 11.39 16.29
C LEU A 185 -8.15 10.31 17.34
N ILE A 186 -8.27 10.68 18.61
CA ILE A 186 -8.28 9.72 19.70
C ILE A 186 -9.72 9.45 20.10
N VAL A 187 -10.06 8.18 20.08
CA VAL A 187 -11.41 7.66 20.32
C VAL A 187 -11.40 6.84 21.61
N ASP A 188 -12.29 7.17 22.51
CA ASP A 188 -12.54 6.39 23.72
C ASP A 188 -13.37 5.16 23.39
N LEU A 189 -12.82 3.99 23.65
CA LEU A 189 -13.47 2.70 23.44
C LEU A 189 -14.02 2.09 24.74
N GLY A 190 -14.04 2.89 25.83
CA GLY A 190 -14.47 2.50 27.17
C GLY A 190 -13.31 2.11 28.07
N ARG A 191 -12.60 1.02 27.81
CA ARG A 191 -11.45 0.56 28.61
C ARG A 191 -10.11 1.09 28.12
N THR A 192 -10.02 1.40 26.82
CA THR A 192 -8.80 1.91 26.19
C THR A 192 -9.12 3.00 25.19
N GLU A 193 -8.10 3.70 24.75
CA GLU A 193 -8.18 4.65 23.65
C GLU A 193 -7.78 3.95 22.34
N GLY A 194 -8.52 4.21 21.26
CA GLY A 194 -8.15 3.88 19.90
C GLY A 194 -7.68 5.13 19.16
N ILE A 195 -6.85 4.96 18.15
CA ILE A 195 -6.43 6.01 17.24
C ILE A 195 -7.09 5.84 15.88
N LEU A 196 -7.68 6.91 15.36
CA LEU A 196 -8.14 7.00 13.97
C LEU A 196 -7.20 7.97 13.24
N PRO A 197 -6.16 7.46 12.55
CA PRO A 197 -5.17 8.27 11.85
C PRO A 197 -5.82 9.11 10.75
N PHE A 198 -5.26 10.26 10.44
CA PHE A 198 -5.80 11.16 9.40
C PHE A 198 -6.02 10.46 8.05
N ARG A 199 -5.08 9.60 7.64
CA ARG A 199 -5.20 8.81 6.39
C ARG A 199 -6.34 7.78 6.39
N GLU A 200 -6.82 7.41 7.56
CA GLU A 200 -7.93 6.45 7.75
C GLU A 200 -9.26 7.16 8.01
N GLN A 201 -9.26 8.49 8.03
CA GLN A 201 -10.46 9.32 8.12
C GLN A 201 -11.06 9.55 6.73
N THR A 202 -12.34 9.84 6.71
CA THR A 202 -13.07 10.17 5.48
C THR A 202 -13.06 11.68 5.26
N PRO A 203 -12.70 12.21 4.08
CA PRO A 203 -12.55 13.66 3.86
C PRO A 203 -13.79 14.50 4.13
N ARG A 204 -14.98 13.89 4.07
CA ARG A 204 -16.27 14.58 4.27
C ARG A 204 -16.79 14.50 5.70
N GLU A 205 -16.14 13.74 6.56
CA GLU A 205 -16.54 13.57 7.94
C GLU A 205 -15.80 14.57 8.84
N ALA A 206 -16.53 15.48 9.44
CA ALA A 206 -15.99 16.38 10.47
C ALA A 206 -16.40 15.85 11.86
N TYR A 207 -15.43 15.65 12.72
CA TYR A 207 -15.64 15.19 14.09
C TYR A 207 -15.34 16.28 15.10
N ARG A 208 -16.06 16.24 16.22
CA ARG A 208 -15.83 17.09 17.39
C ARG A 208 -15.61 16.21 18.61
N PRO A 209 -14.88 16.66 19.61
CA PRO A 209 -14.84 15.97 20.90
C PRO A 209 -16.27 15.76 21.44
N GLY A 210 -16.57 14.52 21.86
CA GLY A 210 -17.90 14.10 22.28
C GLY A 210 -18.74 13.41 21.20
N ASP A 211 -18.36 13.48 19.93
CA ASP A 211 -19.09 12.79 18.86
C ASP A 211 -18.92 11.27 18.95
N ARG A 212 -20.00 10.55 18.66
CA ARG A 212 -19.96 9.09 18.53
C ARG A 212 -19.42 8.72 17.14
N VAL A 213 -18.59 7.70 17.10
CA VAL A 213 -18.03 7.15 15.87
C VAL A 213 -18.11 5.63 15.90
N VAL A 214 -18.55 5.05 14.78
CA VAL A 214 -18.42 3.62 14.50
C VAL A 214 -17.23 3.45 13.56
N ALA A 215 -16.28 2.61 13.90
CA ALA A 215 -15.09 2.42 13.09
C ALA A 215 -14.73 0.92 12.97
N TYR A 216 -14.04 0.59 11.90
CA TYR A 216 -13.46 -0.73 11.68
C TYR A 216 -12.13 -0.83 12.42
N VAL A 217 -11.93 -1.90 13.18
CA VAL A 217 -10.65 -2.19 13.84
C VAL A 217 -9.69 -2.77 12.80
N LYS A 218 -8.84 -1.92 12.28
CA LYS A 218 -7.92 -2.28 11.21
C LYS A 218 -6.76 -3.13 11.71
N GLU A 219 -6.17 -2.71 12.83
CA GLU A 219 -4.99 -3.34 13.39
C GLU A 219 -4.89 -3.07 14.89
N ILE A 220 -4.18 -3.96 15.60
CA ILE A 220 -3.84 -3.80 17.00
C ILE A 220 -2.33 -3.90 17.10
N ASP A 221 -1.69 -2.76 17.39
CA ASP A 221 -0.23 -2.65 17.50
C ASP A 221 0.19 -2.81 18.96
N ARG A 222 0.80 -3.95 19.28
CA ARG A 222 1.30 -4.25 20.63
C ARG A 222 2.45 -3.35 21.05
N GLU A 223 3.26 -2.88 20.09
CA GLU A 223 4.47 -2.11 20.37
C GLU A 223 4.25 -0.59 20.32
N ALA A 224 3.02 -0.14 20.02
CA ALA A 224 2.69 1.27 19.93
C ALA A 224 3.05 2.02 21.23
N ARG A 225 3.69 3.17 21.08
CA ARG A 225 3.98 4.08 22.21
C ARG A 225 2.76 4.89 22.68
N GLY A 226 1.61 4.74 22.01
CA GLY A 226 0.33 5.39 22.24
C GLY A 226 -0.82 4.39 22.24
N PRO A 227 -2.02 4.78 21.76
CA PRO A 227 -3.14 3.87 21.63
C PRO A 227 -2.80 2.71 20.69
N GLN A 228 -3.09 1.47 21.13
CA GLN A 228 -2.77 0.24 20.40
C GLN A 228 -3.78 -0.10 19.34
N VAL A 229 -5.04 0.32 19.49
CA VAL A 229 -6.14 -0.01 18.60
C VAL A 229 -6.18 1.01 17.47
N ILE A 230 -5.83 0.57 16.26
CA ILE A 230 -5.85 1.41 15.06
C ILE A 230 -7.20 1.23 14.36
N LEU A 231 -7.92 2.34 14.25
CA LEU A 231 -9.25 2.41 13.67
C LEU A 231 -9.20 2.92 12.24
N SER A 232 -10.19 2.51 11.43
CA SER A 232 -10.37 3.03 10.07
C SER A 232 -11.82 3.36 9.79
N ARG A 233 -12.04 4.49 9.10
CA ARG A 233 -13.30 4.88 8.46
C ARG A 233 -13.18 4.86 6.93
N ALA A 234 -11.96 4.75 6.41
CA ALA A 234 -11.67 4.75 4.97
C ALA A 234 -11.60 3.33 4.37
N ASP A 235 -11.42 2.30 5.18
CA ASP A 235 -11.26 0.92 4.72
C ASP A 235 -12.56 0.39 4.07
N PRO A 236 -12.49 -0.29 2.91
CA PRO A 236 -13.65 -0.94 2.29
C PRO A 236 -14.36 -1.95 3.20
N LYS A 237 -13.63 -2.63 4.07
CA LYS A 237 -14.18 -3.59 5.03
C LYS A 237 -15.14 -2.97 6.04
N LEU A 238 -15.05 -1.66 6.29
CA LEU A 238 -16.05 -0.95 7.08
C LEU A 238 -17.44 -1.11 6.46
N VAL A 239 -17.56 -0.96 5.14
CA VAL A 239 -18.84 -1.09 4.43
C VAL A 239 -19.35 -2.53 4.51
N GLU A 240 -18.49 -3.51 4.28
CA GLU A 240 -18.83 -4.93 4.38
C GLU A 240 -19.39 -5.27 5.77
N LYS A 241 -18.71 -4.83 6.83
CA LYS A 241 -19.13 -5.07 8.21
C LYS A 241 -20.38 -4.30 8.61
N LEU A 242 -20.62 -3.13 8.04
CA LEU A 242 -21.88 -2.40 8.26
C LEU A 242 -23.06 -3.15 7.62
N PHE A 243 -22.87 -3.71 6.42
CA PHE A 243 -23.89 -4.59 5.82
C PHE A 243 -24.09 -5.87 6.59
N GLU A 244 -23.03 -6.50 7.10
CA GLU A 244 -23.14 -7.70 7.96
C GLU A 244 -23.95 -7.42 9.24
N ALA A 245 -23.80 -6.22 9.82
CA ALA A 245 -24.56 -5.81 11.00
C ALA A 245 -26.03 -5.45 10.71
N GLU A 246 -26.35 -4.96 9.49
CA GLU A 246 -27.68 -4.47 9.13
C GLU A 246 -28.53 -5.53 8.41
N VAL A 247 -27.88 -6.50 7.73
CA VAL A 247 -28.53 -7.50 6.88
C VAL A 247 -28.42 -8.90 7.51
N PRO A 248 -29.52 -9.42 8.09
CA PRO A 248 -29.51 -10.74 8.74
C PRO A 248 -29.04 -11.87 7.81
N GLU A 249 -29.41 -11.83 6.54
CA GLU A 249 -29.04 -12.83 5.54
C GLU A 249 -27.54 -12.86 5.27
N ILE A 250 -26.82 -11.73 5.50
CA ILE A 250 -25.35 -11.70 5.44
C ILE A 250 -24.76 -12.27 6.73
N TYR A 251 -25.32 -11.90 7.88
CA TYR A 251 -24.87 -12.43 9.18
C TYR A 251 -25.01 -13.94 9.26
N GLU A 252 -26.10 -14.50 8.73
CA GLU A 252 -26.36 -15.94 8.64
C GLU A 252 -25.54 -16.64 7.53
N GLY A 253 -24.85 -15.87 6.68
CA GLY A 253 -24.00 -16.39 5.60
C GLY A 253 -24.76 -16.93 4.39
N ILE A 254 -26.07 -16.66 4.26
CA ILE A 254 -26.89 -16.95 3.09
C ILE A 254 -26.45 -16.04 1.94
N VAL A 255 -26.44 -14.73 2.18
CA VAL A 255 -25.90 -13.72 1.29
C VAL A 255 -24.46 -13.40 1.68
N ARG A 256 -23.61 -13.15 0.70
CA ARG A 256 -22.21 -12.80 0.96
C ARG A 256 -21.77 -11.63 0.09
N VAL A 257 -21.04 -10.69 0.69
CA VAL A 257 -20.30 -9.65 -0.03
C VAL A 257 -19.02 -10.29 -0.58
N VAL A 258 -18.87 -10.29 -1.91
CA VAL A 258 -17.73 -10.91 -2.62
C VAL A 258 -16.59 -9.91 -2.76
N ALA A 259 -16.92 -8.65 -3.06
CA ALA A 259 -15.95 -7.57 -3.26
C ALA A 259 -16.58 -6.22 -2.89
N CYS A 260 -15.73 -5.27 -2.53
CA CYS A 260 -16.11 -3.90 -2.25
C CYS A 260 -15.08 -2.95 -2.86
N ALA A 261 -15.52 -2.06 -3.74
CA ALA A 261 -14.73 -0.95 -4.28
C ALA A 261 -15.24 0.35 -3.68
N ARG A 262 -14.35 1.18 -3.11
CA ARG A 262 -14.75 2.33 -2.30
C ARG A 262 -13.91 3.56 -2.58
N GLU A 263 -14.58 4.69 -2.75
CA GLU A 263 -14.04 6.04 -2.59
C GLU A 263 -14.63 6.66 -1.31
N PRO A 264 -13.88 6.65 -0.20
CA PRO A 264 -14.40 7.03 1.11
C PRO A 264 -15.08 8.40 1.12
N GLY A 265 -16.30 8.46 1.65
CA GLY A 265 -17.14 9.66 1.71
C GLY A 265 -17.78 10.10 0.39
N ALA A 266 -17.55 9.40 -0.72
CA ALA A 266 -18.13 9.74 -2.02
C ALA A 266 -19.07 8.65 -2.51
N ARG A 267 -18.55 7.49 -2.85
CA ARG A 267 -19.34 6.37 -3.39
C ARG A 267 -18.64 5.04 -3.18
N SER A 268 -19.45 4.00 -2.95
CA SER A 268 -19.00 2.61 -2.88
C SER A 268 -19.82 1.73 -3.81
N LYS A 269 -19.20 0.68 -4.31
CA LYS A 269 -19.87 -0.43 -5.01
C LYS A 269 -19.56 -1.73 -4.26
N ILE A 270 -20.58 -2.50 -3.93
CA ILE A 270 -20.44 -3.82 -3.32
C ILE A 270 -20.99 -4.89 -4.25
N ALA A 271 -20.25 -5.97 -4.42
CA ALA A 271 -20.71 -7.14 -5.17
C ALA A 271 -21.26 -8.18 -4.20
N VAL A 272 -22.48 -8.60 -4.40
CA VAL A 272 -23.18 -9.53 -3.52
C VAL A 272 -23.66 -10.77 -4.27
N THR A 273 -23.62 -11.92 -3.59
CA THR A 273 -24.11 -13.20 -4.13
C THR A 273 -24.86 -13.96 -3.04
N SER A 274 -25.81 -14.80 -3.43
CA SER A 274 -26.49 -15.71 -2.52
C SER A 274 -26.03 -17.15 -2.76
N ARG A 275 -25.99 -17.93 -1.68
CA ARG A 275 -25.82 -19.39 -1.74
C ARG A 275 -27.15 -20.09 -2.00
N ASP A 276 -28.26 -19.46 -1.63
CA ASP A 276 -29.60 -19.92 -1.82
C ASP A 276 -30.19 -19.26 -3.07
N ALA A 277 -30.66 -20.07 -4.02
CA ALA A 277 -31.23 -19.60 -5.28
C ALA A 277 -32.56 -18.84 -5.10
N ASP A 278 -33.26 -19.10 -3.99
CA ASP A 278 -34.55 -18.48 -3.68
C ASP A 278 -34.39 -17.10 -3.00
N VAL A 279 -33.16 -16.73 -2.62
CA VAL A 279 -32.87 -15.45 -1.95
C VAL A 279 -32.20 -14.47 -2.92
N ASP A 280 -32.88 -13.38 -3.24
CA ASP A 280 -32.32 -12.26 -4.00
C ASP A 280 -31.29 -11.49 -3.14
N PRO A 281 -29.98 -11.57 -3.46
CA PRO A 281 -28.94 -10.93 -2.66
C PRO A 281 -29.00 -9.41 -2.71
N VAL A 282 -29.45 -8.82 -3.82
CA VAL A 282 -29.59 -7.36 -3.97
C VAL A 282 -30.76 -6.87 -3.15
N GLY A 283 -31.92 -7.53 -3.28
CA GLY A 283 -33.12 -7.20 -2.51
C GLY A 283 -32.92 -7.31 -1.01
N ALA A 284 -32.20 -8.33 -0.54
CA ALA A 284 -31.84 -8.50 0.87
C ALA A 284 -31.03 -7.33 1.42
N CYS A 285 -30.02 -6.87 0.66
CA CYS A 285 -29.16 -5.74 1.05
C CYS A 285 -29.89 -4.38 0.96
N VAL A 286 -30.77 -4.21 -0.03
CA VAL A 286 -31.58 -2.98 -0.16
C VAL A 286 -32.59 -2.87 0.96
N GLY A 287 -33.28 -3.97 1.27
CA GLY A 287 -34.34 -4.03 2.26
C GLY A 287 -35.64 -3.34 1.79
N MET A 288 -36.68 -3.41 2.63
CA MET A 288 -37.98 -2.82 2.30
C MET A 288 -37.85 -1.29 2.06
N LYS A 289 -38.22 -0.85 0.86
CA LYS A 289 -38.12 0.57 0.43
C LYS A 289 -36.73 1.17 0.63
N GLY A 290 -35.69 0.35 0.60
CA GLY A 290 -34.31 0.79 0.77
C GLY A 290 -33.88 1.05 2.22
N SER A 291 -34.64 0.58 3.21
CA SER A 291 -34.38 0.88 4.65
C SER A 291 -32.99 0.46 5.10
N ARG A 292 -32.52 -0.76 4.71
CA ARG A 292 -31.23 -1.30 5.15
C ARG A 292 -30.06 -0.54 4.52
N VAL A 293 -30.07 -0.38 3.18
CA VAL A 293 -29.01 0.39 2.51
C VAL A 293 -28.97 1.83 3.01
N GLN A 294 -30.16 2.44 3.29
CA GLN A 294 -30.23 3.80 3.80
C GLN A 294 -29.65 3.93 5.20
N ALA A 295 -29.80 2.91 6.07
CA ALA A 295 -29.18 2.88 7.40
C ALA A 295 -27.64 2.91 7.27
N VAL A 296 -27.07 2.09 6.38
CA VAL A 296 -25.63 2.10 6.10
C VAL A 296 -25.16 3.44 5.51
N VAL A 297 -25.93 4.00 4.56
CA VAL A 297 -25.63 5.33 3.96
C VAL A 297 -25.62 6.43 5.04
N GLN A 298 -26.55 6.39 5.99
CA GLN A 298 -26.61 7.35 7.10
C GLN A 298 -25.40 7.20 8.03
N GLU A 299 -25.01 5.97 8.39
CA GLU A 299 -23.80 5.72 9.19
C GLU A 299 -22.54 6.25 8.49
N LEU A 300 -22.45 6.13 7.17
CA LEU A 300 -21.37 6.66 6.33
C LEU A 300 -21.56 8.15 5.94
N ARG A 301 -22.45 8.85 6.62
CA ARG A 301 -22.74 10.28 6.46
C ARG A 301 -23.03 10.71 5.01
N GLY A 302 -23.80 9.88 4.29
CA GLY A 302 -24.29 10.18 2.94
C GLY A 302 -23.40 9.67 1.80
N GLU A 303 -22.44 8.78 2.05
CA GLU A 303 -21.71 8.04 1.02
C GLU A 303 -22.69 7.19 0.21
N LYS A 304 -22.70 7.34 -1.11
CA LYS A 304 -23.60 6.60 -2.00
C LYS A 304 -23.14 5.17 -2.14
N ILE A 305 -24.07 4.23 -2.10
CA ILE A 305 -23.76 2.80 -2.21
C ILE A 305 -24.53 2.19 -3.36
N ASP A 306 -23.81 1.55 -4.28
CA ASP A 306 -24.37 0.74 -5.36
C ASP A 306 -24.20 -0.75 -5.01
N ILE A 307 -25.30 -1.49 -5.00
CA ILE A 307 -25.31 -2.93 -4.74
C ILE A 307 -25.39 -3.63 -6.08
N VAL A 308 -24.37 -4.43 -6.39
CA VAL A 308 -24.16 -5.08 -7.68
C VAL A 308 -24.31 -6.60 -7.50
N PRO A 309 -25.16 -7.27 -8.28
CA PRO A 309 -25.19 -8.72 -8.29
C PRO A 309 -23.87 -9.26 -8.85
N TYR A 310 -23.23 -10.16 -8.12
CA TYR A 310 -22.05 -10.87 -8.60
C TYR A 310 -22.45 -11.96 -9.60
N ASP A 311 -21.76 -12.01 -10.73
CA ASP A 311 -21.89 -13.09 -11.72
C ASP A 311 -20.52 -13.75 -11.94
N ARG A 312 -20.52 -15.06 -12.22
CA ARG A 312 -19.32 -15.81 -12.57
C ARG A 312 -18.82 -15.48 -13.98
N ASP A 313 -19.72 -15.06 -14.87
CA ASP A 313 -19.37 -14.52 -16.17
C ASP A 313 -18.82 -13.10 -16.00
N PRO A 314 -17.54 -12.86 -16.30
CA PRO A 314 -16.93 -11.55 -16.12
C PRO A 314 -17.63 -10.44 -16.90
N ALA A 315 -18.11 -10.73 -18.12
CA ALA A 315 -18.79 -9.74 -18.96
C ALA A 315 -20.12 -9.31 -18.34
N ARG A 316 -20.91 -10.26 -17.83
CA ARG A 316 -22.16 -9.97 -17.11
C ARG A 316 -21.91 -9.19 -15.83
N PHE A 317 -20.86 -9.56 -15.06
CA PHE A 317 -20.51 -8.88 -13.84
C PHE A 317 -20.09 -7.43 -14.11
N VAL A 318 -19.28 -7.18 -15.14
CA VAL A 318 -18.89 -5.82 -15.55
C VAL A 318 -20.12 -5.01 -16.01
N CYS A 319 -21.03 -5.60 -16.80
CA CYS A 319 -22.29 -4.93 -17.19
C CYS A 319 -23.14 -4.52 -15.97
N ALA A 320 -23.21 -5.38 -14.95
CA ALA A 320 -23.90 -5.07 -13.71
C ALA A 320 -23.16 -3.98 -12.92
N ALA A 321 -21.83 -4.01 -12.88
CA ALA A 321 -21.00 -3.05 -12.14
C ALA A 321 -21.02 -1.64 -12.74
N ILE A 322 -21.22 -1.48 -14.04
CA ILE A 322 -21.24 -0.17 -14.70
C ILE A 322 -22.61 0.54 -14.61
N GLN A 323 -23.65 -0.16 -14.16
CA GLN A 323 -24.96 0.46 -13.96
C GLN A 323 -24.85 1.80 -13.17
N PRO A 324 -25.74 2.80 -13.50
CA PRO A 324 -26.97 2.69 -14.27
C PRO A 324 -26.83 2.88 -15.79
N ALA A 325 -25.62 2.84 -16.35
CA ALA A 325 -25.44 2.88 -17.80
C ALA A 325 -25.69 1.50 -18.41
N GLU A 326 -26.45 1.46 -19.50
CA GLU A 326 -26.68 0.26 -20.28
C GLU A 326 -25.49 0.02 -21.23
N VAL A 327 -25.06 -1.23 -21.38
CA VAL A 327 -23.97 -1.64 -22.27
C VAL A 327 -24.55 -2.44 -23.42
N ASN A 328 -24.32 -1.99 -24.66
CA ASN A 328 -24.82 -2.65 -25.86
C ASN A 328 -23.94 -3.84 -26.29
N LYS A 329 -22.62 -3.71 -26.11
CA LYS A 329 -21.65 -4.71 -26.51
C LYS A 329 -20.46 -4.71 -25.56
N VAL A 330 -19.97 -5.91 -25.23
CA VAL A 330 -18.72 -6.11 -24.46
C VAL A 330 -17.75 -6.87 -25.34
N ILE A 331 -16.54 -6.36 -25.43
CA ILE A 331 -15.42 -7.02 -26.11
C ILE A 331 -14.42 -7.37 -25.03
N VAL A 332 -14.14 -8.67 -24.89
CA VAL A 332 -13.27 -9.19 -23.83
C VAL A 332 -11.91 -9.54 -24.42
N ASP A 333 -10.88 -8.99 -23.84
CA ASP A 333 -9.48 -9.37 -24.09
C ASP A 333 -8.95 -10.04 -22.83
N GLU A 334 -8.95 -11.37 -22.84
CA GLU A 334 -8.50 -12.17 -21.70
C GLU A 334 -6.98 -12.09 -21.50
N ALA A 335 -6.21 -11.88 -22.58
CA ALA A 335 -4.76 -11.85 -22.52
C ALA A 335 -4.26 -10.63 -21.74
N ASP A 336 -4.88 -9.47 -21.96
CA ASP A 336 -4.52 -8.20 -21.31
C ASP A 336 -5.37 -7.91 -20.07
N GLY A 337 -6.36 -8.76 -19.74
CA GLY A 337 -7.32 -8.53 -18.66
C GLY A 337 -8.13 -7.25 -18.86
N ARG A 338 -8.51 -6.95 -20.12
CA ARG A 338 -9.17 -5.71 -20.53
C ARG A 338 -10.54 -6.00 -21.13
N MET A 339 -11.48 -5.11 -20.89
CA MET A 339 -12.79 -5.13 -21.54
C MET A 339 -13.12 -3.77 -22.14
N GLU A 340 -13.55 -3.76 -23.39
CA GLU A 340 -14.11 -2.58 -24.06
C GLU A 340 -15.64 -2.67 -23.99
N LEU A 341 -16.24 -1.61 -23.43
CA LEU A 341 -17.68 -1.51 -23.23
C LEU A 341 -18.25 -0.50 -24.21
N VAL A 342 -19.06 -0.96 -25.15
CA VAL A 342 -19.74 -0.08 -26.09
C VAL A 342 -21.07 0.33 -25.49
N VAL A 343 -21.26 1.63 -25.30
CA VAL A 343 -22.45 2.22 -24.68
C VAL A 343 -23.13 3.18 -25.66
N PRO A 344 -24.46 3.40 -25.56
CA PRO A 344 -25.14 4.45 -26.31
C PRO A 344 -24.48 5.82 -26.04
N ASP A 345 -24.40 6.69 -27.06
CA ASP A 345 -23.76 8.00 -26.95
C ASP A 345 -24.33 8.85 -25.79
N GLU A 346 -25.65 8.78 -25.59
CA GLU A 346 -26.35 9.46 -24.50
C GLU A 346 -25.93 8.96 -23.10
N LYS A 347 -25.49 7.73 -22.99
CA LYS A 347 -25.13 7.05 -21.74
C LYS A 347 -23.61 7.11 -21.44
N LEU A 348 -22.80 7.57 -22.39
CA LEU A 348 -21.33 7.64 -22.25
C LEU A 348 -20.90 8.39 -20.98
N SER A 349 -21.44 9.60 -20.77
CA SER A 349 -21.12 10.40 -19.59
C SER A 349 -21.56 9.74 -18.28
N LEU A 350 -22.65 8.97 -18.32
CA LEU A 350 -23.18 8.23 -17.16
C LEU A 350 -22.30 7.01 -16.85
N ALA A 351 -21.87 6.29 -17.87
CA ALA A 351 -20.98 5.13 -17.76
C ALA A 351 -19.63 5.52 -17.16
N ILE A 352 -19.03 6.61 -17.65
CA ILE A 352 -17.77 7.15 -17.12
C ILE A 352 -17.98 7.70 -15.71
N GLY A 353 -19.06 8.43 -15.49
CA GLY A 353 -19.34 9.13 -14.24
C GLY A 353 -18.47 10.38 -14.03
N ARG A 354 -18.76 11.14 -12.98
CA ARG A 354 -17.99 12.35 -12.65
C ARG A 354 -16.52 12.02 -12.40
N LYS A 355 -15.59 12.63 -13.16
CA LYS A 355 -14.14 12.39 -13.07
C LYS A 355 -13.77 10.91 -13.21
N GLY A 356 -14.53 10.13 -13.96
CA GLY A 356 -14.27 8.70 -14.13
C GLY A 356 -14.62 7.83 -12.93
N GLN A 357 -15.40 8.32 -11.96
CA GLN A 357 -15.69 7.60 -10.72
C GLN A 357 -16.39 6.27 -10.96
N ASN A 358 -17.40 6.23 -11.86
CA ASN A 358 -18.19 5.02 -12.05
C ASN A 358 -17.36 3.92 -12.69
N VAL A 359 -16.62 4.22 -13.76
CA VAL A 359 -15.75 3.23 -14.43
C VAL A 359 -14.61 2.78 -13.52
N ARG A 360 -13.98 3.69 -12.73
CA ARG A 360 -12.90 3.34 -11.81
C ARG A 360 -13.37 2.40 -10.71
N LEU A 361 -14.53 2.68 -10.08
CA LEU A 361 -15.11 1.79 -9.07
C LEU A 361 -15.53 0.44 -9.67
N ALA A 362 -16.09 0.42 -10.89
CA ALA A 362 -16.43 -0.82 -11.58
C ALA A 362 -15.17 -1.65 -11.89
N ALA A 363 -14.09 -1.01 -12.37
CA ALA A 363 -12.82 -1.67 -12.63
C ALA A 363 -12.19 -2.26 -11.34
N GLN A 364 -12.21 -1.50 -10.23
CA GLN A 364 -11.73 -1.98 -8.94
C GLN A 364 -12.58 -3.14 -8.38
N LEU A 365 -13.90 -3.08 -8.58
CA LEU A 365 -14.82 -4.12 -8.09
C LEU A 365 -14.65 -5.43 -8.84
N THR A 366 -14.45 -5.36 -10.15
CA THR A 366 -14.41 -6.54 -11.04
C THR A 366 -12.98 -7.06 -11.27
N GLY A 367 -11.97 -6.22 -11.03
CA GLY A 367 -10.56 -6.54 -11.28
C GLY A 367 -10.14 -6.45 -12.75
N TRP A 368 -11.03 -5.96 -13.64
CA TRP A 368 -10.77 -5.79 -15.07
C TRP A 368 -10.41 -4.36 -15.42
N LYS A 369 -9.54 -4.17 -16.40
CA LYS A 369 -9.32 -2.86 -17.02
C LYS A 369 -10.49 -2.56 -17.94
N LEU A 370 -11.18 -1.44 -17.73
CA LEU A 370 -12.40 -1.09 -18.45
C LEU A 370 -12.18 0.14 -19.32
N ASP A 371 -12.43 0.00 -20.63
CA ASP A 371 -12.48 1.09 -21.59
C ASP A 371 -13.92 1.29 -22.06
N ILE A 372 -14.40 2.54 -21.97
CA ILE A 372 -15.77 2.87 -22.38
C ILE A 372 -15.72 3.65 -23.67
N ILE A 373 -16.42 3.14 -24.67
CA ILE A 373 -16.49 3.69 -26.02
C ILE A 373 -17.94 3.95 -26.39
N SER A 374 -18.23 5.10 -27.02
CA SER A 374 -19.57 5.36 -27.55
C SER A 374 -19.85 4.54 -28.80
N GLU A 375 -21.13 4.26 -29.05
CA GLU A 375 -21.56 3.49 -30.22
C GLU A 375 -21.15 4.15 -31.54
N SER A 376 -21.27 5.47 -31.63
CA SER A 376 -20.84 6.23 -32.81
C SER A 376 -19.33 6.12 -33.04
N LYS A 377 -18.54 6.25 -31.98
CA LYS A 377 -17.08 6.10 -32.08
C LYS A 377 -16.68 4.67 -32.43
N PHE A 378 -17.36 3.68 -31.86
CA PHE A 378 -17.11 2.28 -32.18
C PHE A 378 -17.40 1.98 -33.66
N LYS A 379 -18.54 2.47 -34.21
CA LYS A 379 -18.88 2.35 -35.63
C LYS A 379 -17.84 3.05 -36.52
N GLN A 380 -17.41 4.24 -36.14
CA GLN A 380 -16.36 4.95 -36.85
C GLN A 380 -15.05 4.15 -36.88
N MET A 381 -14.61 3.61 -35.74
CA MET A 381 -13.41 2.74 -35.67
C MET A 381 -13.58 1.46 -36.51
N GLU A 382 -14.78 0.87 -36.53
CA GLU A 382 -15.10 -0.29 -37.38
C GLU A 382 -14.98 0.07 -38.87
N GLU A 383 -15.58 1.18 -39.29
CA GLU A 383 -15.52 1.65 -40.66
C GLU A 383 -14.09 2.03 -41.10
N GLU A 384 -13.32 2.69 -40.24
CA GLU A 384 -11.92 3.02 -40.49
C GLU A 384 -11.06 1.76 -40.62
N ALA A 385 -11.25 0.76 -39.74
CA ALA A 385 -10.55 -0.53 -39.81
C ALA A 385 -10.90 -1.29 -41.11
N ILE A 386 -12.19 -1.37 -41.45
CA ILE A 386 -12.65 -2.01 -42.71
C ILE A 386 -12.07 -1.30 -43.93
N ALA A 387 -12.08 0.05 -43.94
CA ALA A 387 -11.50 0.83 -45.04
C ALA A 387 -9.98 0.64 -45.14
N ALA A 388 -9.26 0.48 -44.04
CA ALA A 388 -7.84 0.17 -44.03
C ALA A 388 -7.57 -1.24 -44.60
N LEU A 389 -8.35 -2.24 -44.20
CA LEU A 389 -8.24 -3.62 -44.71
C LEU A 389 -8.55 -3.71 -46.21
N GLN A 390 -9.50 -2.92 -46.72
CA GLN A 390 -9.85 -2.85 -48.14
C GLN A 390 -8.72 -2.28 -49.03
N GLN A 391 -7.75 -1.60 -48.47
CA GLN A 391 -6.60 -1.09 -49.22
C GLN A 391 -5.64 -2.20 -49.69
N ILE A 392 -5.79 -3.40 -49.13
CA ILE A 392 -5.01 -4.57 -49.49
C ILE A 392 -5.55 -5.12 -50.81
N GLU A 393 -4.67 -5.34 -51.78
CA GLU A 393 -5.05 -5.94 -53.08
C GLU A 393 -5.59 -7.36 -52.85
N GLY A 394 -6.80 -7.61 -53.41
CA GLY A 394 -7.51 -8.88 -53.26
C GLY A 394 -8.49 -8.95 -52.09
N VAL A 395 -8.58 -7.93 -51.23
CA VAL A 395 -9.53 -7.84 -50.11
C VAL A 395 -10.78 -7.05 -50.56
N THR A 396 -11.90 -7.70 -50.68
CA THR A 396 -13.20 -7.07 -50.94
C THR A 396 -13.87 -6.60 -49.64
N ASP A 397 -14.91 -5.77 -49.74
CA ASP A 397 -15.68 -5.31 -48.55
C ASP A 397 -16.18 -6.50 -47.69
N ALA A 398 -16.67 -7.56 -48.34
CA ALA A 398 -17.14 -8.75 -47.65
C ALA A 398 -16.02 -9.47 -46.88
N ILE A 399 -14.83 -9.59 -47.49
CA ILE A 399 -13.66 -10.18 -46.85
C ILE A 399 -13.17 -9.30 -45.69
N ALA A 400 -13.07 -7.98 -45.89
CA ALA A 400 -12.66 -7.04 -44.86
C ALA A 400 -13.57 -7.08 -43.62
N ARG A 401 -14.91 -7.11 -43.83
CA ARG A 401 -15.87 -7.30 -42.74
C ARG A 401 -15.74 -8.65 -42.04
N SER A 402 -15.43 -9.72 -42.80
CA SER A 402 -15.19 -11.04 -42.21
C SER A 402 -13.90 -11.06 -41.39
N MET A 403 -12.84 -10.44 -41.87
CA MET A 403 -11.58 -10.24 -41.11
C MET A 403 -11.82 -9.48 -39.82
N TYR A 404 -12.55 -8.36 -39.89
CA TYR A 404 -12.89 -7.56 -38.70
C TYR A 404 -13.67 -8.37 -37.66
N ARG A 405 -14.65 -9.19 -38.07
CA ARG A 405 -15.43 -10.08 -37.17
C ARG A 405 -14.56 -11.16 -36.51
N MET A 406 -13.50 -11.62 -37.19
CA MET A 406 -12.54 -12.57 -36.63
C MET A 406 -11.49 -11.92 -35.73
N GLY A 407 -11.52 -10.57 -35.55
CA GLY A 407 -10.66 -9.85 -34.65
C GLY A 407 -9.53 -9.10 -35.33
N PHE A 408 -9.36 -9.19 -36.66
CA PHE A 408 -8.34 -8.43 -37.41
C PHE A 408 -8.80 -6.98 -37.60
N ARG A 409 -8.18 -6.04 -36.89
CA ARG A 409 -8.54 -4.61 -36.90
C ARG A 409 -7.50 -3.75 -37.57
N ALA A 410 -6.26 -4.24 -37.72
CA ALA A 410 -5.13 -3.53 -38.28
C ALA A 410 -4.39 -4.38 -39.32
N LEU A 411 -3.74 -3.71 -40.28
CA LEU A 411 -2.91 -4.35 -41.30
C LEU A 411 -1.78 -5.19 -40.71
N GLU A 412 -1.22 -4.74 -39.58
CA GLU A 412 -0.14 -5.43 -38.87
C GLU A 412 -0.56 -6.81 -38.37
N GLU A 413 -1.79 -6.95 -37.89
CA GLU A 413 -2.31 -8.21 -37.38
C GLU A 413 -2.39 -9.27 -38.45
N LEU A 414 -2.63 -8.87 -39.69
CA LEU A 414 -2.63 -9.79 -40.85
C LEU A 414 -1.22 -10.28 -41.16
N THR A 415 -0.20 -9.46 -40.98
CA THR A 415 1.19 -9.88 -41.22
C THR A 415 1.69 -10.85 -40.15
N GLU A 416 1.13 -10.79 -38.94
CA GLU A 416 1.45 -11.65 -37.80
C GLU A 416 0.65 -12.95 -37.79
N ALA A 417 -0.56 -12.94 -38.36
CA ALA A 417 -1.46 -14.07 -38.39
C ALA A 417 -0.85 -15.27 -39.13
N THR A 418 -1.24 -16.46 -38.73
CA THR A 418 -0.88 -17.69 -39.43
C THR A 418 -1.71 -17.85 -40.70
N GLU A 419 -1.19 -18.58 -41.69
CA GLU A 419 -1.92 -18.89 -42.92
C GLU A 419 -3.25 -19.63 -42.64
N GLN A 420 -3.29 -20.45 -41.59
CA GLN A 420 -4.49 -21.18 -41.17
C GLN A 420 -5.58 -20.27 -40.63
N GLU A 421 -5.20 -19.29 -39.78
CA GLU A 421 -6.14 -18.30 -39.27
C GLU A 421 -6.72 -17.44 -40.37
N LEU A 422 -5.91 -16.96 -41.30
CA LEU A 422 -6.39 -16.18 -42.44
C LEU A 422 -7.22 -17.03 -43.45
N ALA A 423 -6.85 -18.28 -43.69
CA ALA A 423 -7.63 -19.18 -44.52
C ALA A 423 -9.02 -19.49 -43.94
N GLY A 424 -9.18 -19.40 -42.61
CA GLY A 424 -10.45 -19.52 -41.90
C GLY A 424 -11.41 -18.33 -42.12
N VAL A 425 -10.91 -17.20 -42.65
CA VAL A 425 -11.75 -16.03 -42.96
C VAL A 425 -12.68 -16.34 -44.14
N ALA A 426 -13.97 -16.07 -43.97
CA ALA A 426 -14.96 -16.31 -45.03
C ALA A 426 -14.61 -15.45 -46.27
N GLY A 427 -14.39 -16.12 -47.40
CA GLY A 427 -14.03 -15.51 -48.69
C GLY A 427 -12.53 -15.60 -49.05
N VAL A 428 -11.65 -16.05 -48.15
CA VAL A 428 -10.23 -16.34 -48.42
C VAL A 428 -10.03 -17.77 -48.89
N GLY A 429 -10.50 -18.74 -48.15
CA GLY A 429 -10.75 -20.13 -48.58
C GLY A 429 -9.55 -21.05 -48.82
N SER A 430 -8.32 -20.55 -48.98
CA SER A 430 -7.14 -21.40 -49.14
C SER A 430 -5.88 -20.80 -48.49
N PRO A 431 -4.90 -21.61 -48.06
CA PRO A 431 -3.64 -21.13 -47.52
C PRO A 431 -2.83 -20.27 -48.50
N GLU A 432 -2.91 -20.58 -49.81
CA GLU A 432 -2.21 -19.80 -50.85
C GLU A 432 -2.83 -18.42 -51.02
N ALA A 433 -4.15 -18.27 -50.89
CA ALA A 433 -4.83 -16.99 -50.92
C ALA A 433 -4.52 -16.19 -49.62
N ALA A 434 -4.45 -16.88 -48.50
CA ALA A 434 -4.03 -16.29 -47.22
C ALA A 434 -2.61 -15.72 -47.28
N GLN A 435 -1.65 -16.46 -47.84
CA GLN A 435 -0.28 -15.99 -48.03
C GLN A 435 -0.21 -14.77 -48.96
N LYS A 436 -0.95 -14.76 -50.07
CA LYS A 436 -1.02 -13.60 -50.96
C LYS A 436 -1.57 -12.35 -50.26
N ILE A 437 -2.61 -12.51 -49.43
CA ILE A 437 -3.17 -11.38 -48.66
C ILE A 437 -2.11 -10.85 -47.66
N LYS A 438 -1.36 -11.74 -47.03
CA LYS A 438 -0.29 -11.38 -46.12
C LYS A 438 0.82 -10.59 -46.79
N ASP A 439 1.30 -11.08 -47.95
CA ASP A 439 2.32 -10.39 -48.74
C ASP A 439 1.82 -9.03 -49.24
N ASN A 440 0.55 -8.94 -49.69
CA ASN A 440 -0.08 -7.69 -50.11
C ASN A 440 -0.31 -6.74 -48.94
N ALA A 441 -0.54 -7.22 -47.72
CA ALA A 441 -0.63 -6.40 -46.52
C ALA A 441 0.70 -5.75 -46.20
N GLU A 442 1.82 -6.48 -46.29
CA GLU A 442 3.16 -5.93 -46.11
C GLU A 442 3.47 -4.82 -47.13
N VAL A 443 3.16 -5.05 -48.43
CA VAL A 443 3.33 -4.07 -49.50
C VAL A 443 2.47 -2.82 -49.23
N THR A 444 1.24 -3.00 -48.80
CA THR A 444 0.31 -1.92 -48.51
C THR A 444 0.77 -1.10 -47.32
N MET A 445 1.28 -1.74 -46.26
CA MET A 445 1.87 -1.04 -45.11
C MET A 445 3.06 -0.18 -45.51
N GLU A 446 3.97 -0.70 -46.32
CA GLU A 446 5.12 0.04 -46.78
C GLU A 446 4.72 1.23 -47.69
N ARG A 447 3.74 1.05 -48.58
CA ARG A 447 3.17 2.14 -49.39
C ARG A 447 2.59 3.25 -48.51
N LEU A 448 1.74 2.89 -47.53
CA LEU A 448 1.13 3.85 -46.59
C LEU A 448 2.21 4.59 -45.75
N ARG A 449 3.26 3.89 -45.36
CA ARG A 449 4.38 4.49 -44.65
C ARG A 449 5.08 5.55 -45.50
N GLN A 450 5.33 5.23 -46.75
CA GLN A 450 5.98 6.17 -47.68
C GLN A 450 5.10 7.38 -48.02
N GLU A 451 3.78 7.16 -48.17
CA GLU A 451 2.82 8.26 -48.36
C GLU A 451 2.80 9.21 -47.15
N ARG A 452 2.84 8.65 -45.93
CA ARG A 452 2.94 9.43 -44.68
C ARG A 452 4.24 10.22 -44.60
N LEU A 453 5.39 9.63 -44.99
CA LEU A 453 6.68 10.30 -45.04
C LEU A 453 6.68 11.47 -46.03
N GLN A 454 6.12 11.28 -47.23
CA GLN A 454 6.00 12.34 -48.24
C GLN A 454 5.07 13.47 -47.75
N ALA A 455 3.92 13.12 -47.20
CA ALA A 455 2.98 14.10 -46.63
C ALA A 455 3.62 14.90 -45.49
N ALA A 456 4.41 14.25 -44.63
CA ALA A 456 5.13 14.90 -43.54
C ALA A 456 6.21 15.87 -44.03
N GLY A 457 6.84 15.62 -45.19
CA GLY A 457 7.81 16.50 -45.82
C GLY A 457 7.23 17.88 -46.17
N GLY A 458 5.93 17.95 -46.47
CA GLY A 458 5.21 19.20 -46.79
C GLY A 458 4.62 19.93 -45.56
N ARG A 459 4.65 19.36 -44.38
CA ARG A 459 4.09 19.98 -43.14
C ARG A 459 5.06 21.00 -42.55
N THR A 460 4.50 22.15 -42.14
CA THR A 460 5.24 23.20 -41.44
C THR A 460 5.24 22.98 -39.90
N GLU A 461 4.24 22.30 -39.38
CA GLU A 461 4.12 22.00 -37.95
C GLU A 461 5.16 20.97 -37.47
N ALA A 462 5.56 21.05 -36.20
CA ALA A 462 6.49 20.09 -35.61
C ALA A 462 5.93 18.67 -35.64
N LEU A 463 6.74 17.68 -36.05
CA LEU A 463 6.36 16.26 -35.96
C LEU A 463 6.34 15.83 -34.50
N THR A 464 5.27 15.13 -34.11
CA THR A 464 5.22 14.51 -32.81
C THR A 464 6.10 13.25 -32.77
N GLU A 465 6.51 12.82 -31.56
CA GLU A 465 7.26 11.56 -31.44
C GLU A 465 6.44 10.36 -31.96
N ARG A 466 5.11 10.40 -31.82
CA ARG A 466 4.21 9.41 -32.40
C ARG A 466 4.29 9.39 -33.94
N ASP A 467 4.31 10.55 -34.60
CA ASP A 467 4.45 10.60 -36.05
C ASP A 467 5.79 9.99 -36.48
N ARG A 468 6.88 10.27 -35.75
CA ARG A 468 8.20 9.72 -36.02
C ARG A 468 8.25 8.20 -35.84
N LEU A 469 7.58 7.66 -34.85
CA LEU A 469 7.44 6.20 -34.64
C LEU A 469 6.69 5.55 -35.80
N LEU A 470 5.64 6.18 -36.34
CA LEU A 470 4.88 5.68 -37.49
C LEU A 470 5.68 5.64 -38.78
N PHE A 471 6.80 6.37 -38.88
CA PHE A 471 7.71 6.30 -40.01
C PHE A 471 8.70 5.14 -39.92
N VAL A 472 8.82 4.49 -38.77
CA VAL A 472 9.66 3.31 -38.61
C VAL A 472 9.00 2.11 -39.32
N ARG A 473 9.77 1.40 -40.16
CA ARG A 473 9.27 0.19 -40.84
C ARG A 473 8.84 -0.88 -39.84
N GLY A 474 7.68 -1.43 -40.06
CA GLY A 474 7.11 -2.48 -39.18
C GLY A 474 6.44 -1.94 -37.92
N VAL A 475 6.33 -0.62 -37.75
CA VAL A 475 5.63 0.04 -36.65
C VAL A 475 4.31 0.61 -37.13
N GLY A 476 3.23 0.17 -36.54
CA GLY A 476 1.90 0.74 -36.70
C GLY A 476 1.28 1.10 -35.36
N GLU A 477 0.02 1.46 -35.35
CA GLU A 477 -0.68 2.00 -34.19
C GLU A 477 -0.66 1.06 -32.96
N ARG A 478 -0.89 -0.25 -33.18
CA ARG A 478 -0.81 -1.25 -32.12
C ARG A 478 0.60 -1.41 -31.57
N THR A 479 1.58 -1.43 -32.47
CA THR A 479 2.99 -1.53 -32.09
C THR A 479 3.42 -0.30 -31.27
N ILE A 480 2.94 0.90 -31.60
CA ILE A 480 3.19 2.13 -30.80
C ILE A 480 2.61 2.00 -29.40
N GLN A 481 1.42 1.41 -29.23
CA GLN A 481 0.85 1.20 -27.90
C GLN A 481 1.74 0.28 -27.07
N LEU A 482 2.16 -0.86 -27.61
CA LEU A 482 3.05 -1.80 -26.93
C LEU A 482 4.42 -1.16 -26.59
N LEU A 483 4.98 -0.38 -27.49
CA LEU A 483 6.22 0.36 -27.26
C LEU A 483 6.07 1.37 -26.13
N ASN A 484 4.98 2.14 -26.11
CA ASN A 484 4.70 3.12 -25.06
C ASN A 484 4.47 2.45 -23.69
N GLU A 485 3.77 1.32 -23.63
CA GLU A 485 3.56 0.55 -22.41
C GLU A 485 4.88 -0.03 -21.87
N ALA A 486 5.79 -0.41 -22.76
CA ALA A 486 7.14 -0.85 -22.42
C ALA A 486 8.10 0.31 -22.08
N GLY A 487 7.64 1.58 -22.20
CA GLY A 487 8.40 2.78 -21.86
C GLY A 487 9.19 3.40 -23.00
N TYR A 488 9.07 2.89 -24.24
CA TYR A 488 9.73 3.45 -25.43
C TYR A 488 8.83 4.50 -26.08
N ARG A 489 9.25 5.76 -26.06
CA ARG A 489 8.47 6.91 -26.56
C ARG A 489 9.06 7.57 -27.79
N SER A 490 10.30 7.27 -28.14
CA SER A 490 11.03 7.86 -29.27
C SER A 490 11.75 6.81 -30.10
N VAL A 491 12.03 7.15 -31.36
CA VAL A 491 12.78 6.27 -32.28
C VAL A 491 14.22 6.06 -31.79
N GLU A 492 14.81 7.08 -31.16
CA GLU A 492 16.15 7.04 -30.59
C GLU A 492 16.28 6.06 -29.43
N GLU A 493 15.22 5.88 -28.63
CA GLU A 493 15.19 4.89 -27.55
C GLU A 493 15.18 3.47 -28.10
N ILE A 494 14.39 3.21 -29.16
CA ILE A 494 14.35 1.92 -29.85
C ILE A 494 15.70 1.61 -30.50
N HIS A 495 16.32 2.59 -31.17
CA HIS A 495 17.64 2.44 -31.78
C HIS A 495 18.72 2.02 -30.78
N ARG A 496 18.71 2.56 -29.56
CA ARG A 496 19.70 2.29 -28.51
C ARG A 496 19.48 0.97 -27.78
N GLU A 497 18.28 0.43 -27.81
CA GLU A 497 17.94 -0.80 -27.08
C GLU A 497 18.41 -2.05 -27.83
N ASP A 498 18.66 -3.10 -27.09
CA ASP A 498 18.98 -4.41 -27.63
C ASP A 498 17.73 -5.15 -28.14
N GLU A 499 17.87 -5.95 -29.22
CA GLU A 499 16.74 -6.66 -29.87
C GLU A 499 16.04 -7.61 -28.91
N ASP A 500 16.79 -8.34 -28.08
CA ASP A 500 16.23 -9.31 -27.13
C ASP A 500 15.48 -8.60 -26.01
N LYS A 501 16.04 -7.50 -25.51
CA LYS A 501 15.39 -6.70 -24.46
C LYS A 501 14.14 -5.99 -24.99
N LEU A 502 14.18 -5.50 -26.24
CA LEU A 502 13.01 -4.92 -26.88
C LEU A 502 11.90 -5.95 -27.00
N ALA A 503 12.21 -7.19 -27.44
CA ALA A 503 11.25 -8.28 -27.54
C ALA A 503 10.62 -8.65 -26.18
N ILE A 504 11.44 -8.78 -25.14
CA ILE A 504 10.98 -9.16 -23.79
C ILE A 504 10.10 -8.07 -23.17
N LYS A 505 10.51 -6.80 -23.24
CA LYS A 505 9.78 -5.70 -22.62
C LYS A 505 8.45 -5.38 -23.31
N THR A 506 8.42 -5.50 -24.63
CA THR A 506 7.22 -5.19 -25.42
C THR A 506 6.28 -6.38 -25.62
N GLY A 507 6.71 -7.59 -25.29
CA GLY A 507 5.98 -8.82 -25.61
C GLY A 507 5.95 -9.17 -27.10
N LEU A 508 6.66 -8.43 -27.95
CA LEU A 508 6.78 -8.70 -29.38
C LEU A 508 7.71 -9.90 -29.63
N GLY A 509 7.40 -10.70 -30.66
CA GLY A 509 8.30 -11.77 -31.07
C GLY A 509 9.64 -11.22 -31.54
N ILE A 510 10.75 -11.95 -31.29
CA ILE A 510 12.12 -11.52 -31.59
C ILE A 510 12.33 -11.10 -33.07
N LYS A 511 11.63 -11.77 -34.00
CA LYS A 511 11.68 -11.42 -35.43
C LYS A 511 11.13 -10.02 -35.68
N LYS A 512 10.01 -9.67 -35.02
CA LYS A 512 9.37 -8.34 -35.14
C LYS A 512 10.20 -7.26 -34.43
N ALA A 513 10.69 -7.54 -33.23
CA ALA A 513 11.58 -6.62 -32.52
C ALA A 513 12.83 -6.26 -33.34
N ARG A 514 13.44 -7.26 -33.99
CA ARG A 514 14.56 -7.07 -34.91
C ARG A 514 14.18 -6.21 -36.11
N ALA A 515 13.03 -6.48 -36.75
CA ALA A 515 12.56 -5.70 -37.90
C ALA A 515 12.29 -4.23 -37.52
N ILE A 516 11.70 -3.99 -36.36
CA ILE A 516 11.46 -2.63 -35.83
C ILE A 516 12.76 -1.91 -35.56
N LYS A 517 13.74 -2.56 -34.92
CA LYS A 517 15.06 -1.96 -34.68
C LYS A 517 15.76 -1.61 -35.99
N GLN A 518 15.80 -2.52 -36.96
CA GLN A 518 16.34 -2.25 -38.28
C GLN A 518 15.61 -1.10 -38.98
N GLY A 519 14.27 -1.02 -38.82
CA GLY A 519 13.47 0.10 -39.30
C GLY A 519 13.83 1.42 -38.63
N ALA A 520 14.09 1.43 -37.34
CA ALA A 520 14.55 2.62 -36.60
C ALA A 520 15.94 3.06 -37.04
N ASP A 521 16.85 2.12 -37.26
CA ASP A 521 18.19 2.36 -37.77
C ASP A 521 18.17 2.98 -39.19
N LEU A 522 17.31 2.42 -40.06
CA LEU A 522 17.10 2.94 -41.41
C LEU A 522 16.52 4.36 -41.39
N PHE A 523 15.49 4.59 -40.58
CA PHE A 523 14.85 5.90 -40.46
C PHE A 523 15.85 6.97 -39.98
N LEU A 524 16.55 6.72 -38.87
CA LEU A 524 17.53 7.66 -38.32
C LEU A 524 18.75 7.87 -39.25
N GLY A 525 19.22 6.82 -39.92
CA GLY A 525 20.39 6.85 -40.79
C GLY A 525 20.15 7.56 -42.14
N THR A 526 19.02 7.28 -42.76
CA THR A 526 18.81 7.65 -44.17
C THR A 526 17.59 8.53 -44.45
N GLU A 527 16.49 8.38 -43.68
CA GLU A 527 15.19 9.01 -44.00
C GLU A 527 14.93 10.29 -43.21
N SER A 528 15.41 10.40 -41.96
CA SER A 528 15.13 11.52 -41.07
C SER A 528 15.75 12.84 -41.58
N LYS A 529 16.99 12.80 -42.06
CA LYS A 529 17.70 14.00 -42.54
C LYS A 529 17.05 14.61 -43.80
N PRO A 530 16.72 13.84 -44.87
CA PRO A 530 15.98 14.35 -46.01
C PRO A 530 14.61 14.91 -45.64
N LEU A 531 13.89 14.24 -44.76
CA LEU A 531 12.58 14.68 -44.24
C LEU A 531 12.68 16.06 -43.56
N GLU A 532 13.66 16.24 -42.68
CA GLU A 532 13.90 17.52 -42.01
C GLU A 532 14.31 18.63 -43.00
N ALA A 533 15.11 18.30 -43.99
CA ALA A 533 15.49 19.24 -45.02
C ALA A 533 14.29 19.71 -45.86
N GLN A 534 13.42 18.78 -46.29
CA GLN A 534 12.17 19.10 -47.01
C GLN A 534 11.24 19.99 -46.17
N ARG A 535 11.08 19.69 -44.90
CA ARG A 535 10.26 20.48 -43.98
C ARG A 535 10.80 21.91 -43.78
N ARG A 536 12.12 22.07 -43.66
CA ARG A 536 12.74 23.40 -43.59
C ARG A 536 12.46 24.22 -44.85
N LEU A 537 12.48 23.58 -46.00
CA LEU A 537 12.14 24.25 -47.27
C LEU A 537 10.66 24.62 -47.33
N ALA A 538 9.76 23.73 -46.90
CA ALA A 538 8.32 23.99 -46.83
C ALA A 538 8.01 25.14 -45.86
N ALA A 539 8.63 25.15 -44.68
CA ALA A 539 8.47 26.21 -43.71
C ALA A 539 8.98 27.56 -44.19
N LYS A 540 10.09 27.57 -44.95
CA LYS A 540 10.60 28.78 -45.57
C LYS A 540 9.64 29.31 -46.63
N ALA A 541 9.15 28.45 -47.52
CA ALA A 541 8.20 28.82 -48.57
C ALA A 541 6.87 29.34 -48.00
N ALA A 542 6.41 28.78 -46.87
CA ALA A 542 5.22 29.29 -46.19
C ALA A 542 5.43 30.68 -45.59
N LYS A 543 6.58 30.94 -44.96
CA LYS A 543 6.95 32.28 -44.46
C LYS A 543 7.09 33.32 -45.61
N ASP A 544 7.68 32.93 -46.70
CA ASP A 544 7.85 33.82 -47.88
C ASP A 544 6.47 34.20 -48.44
N ARG A 545 5.50 33.28 -48.52
CA ARG A 545 4.12 33.55 -48.93
C ARG A 545 3.39 34.46 -47.95
N GLU A 546 3.50 34.24 -46.64
CA GLU A 546 2.89 35.07 -45.61
C GLU A 546 3.44 36.51 -45.66
N THR A 547 4.73 36.68 -45.92
CA THR A 547 5.35 38.00 -46.12
C THR A 547 4.91 38.69 -47.40
N GLU A 548 4.69 37.96 -48.50
CA GLU A 548 4.14 38.48 -49.75
C GLU A 548 2.67 38.89 -49.59
N GLU A 549 1.84 38.09 -48.89
CA GLU A 549 0.44 38.41 -48.61
C GLU A 549 0.32 39.67 -47.73
N LEU A 550 1.12 39.77 -46.67
CA LEU A 550 1.17 40.95 -45.81
C LEU A 550 1.64 42.21 -46.57
N ALA A 551 2.61 42.08 -47.48
CA ALA A 551 3.05 43.17 -48.32
C ALA A 551 1.98 43.62 -49.35
N ALA A 552 1.22 42.66 -49.88
CA ALA A 552 0.09 42.94 -50.80
C ALA A 552 -1.09 43.64 -50.06
N GLU A 553 -1.41 43.20 -48.84
CA GLU A 553 -2.43 43.85 -48.01
C GLU A 553 -2.01 45.27 -47.59
N ALA A 554 -0.73 45.50 -47.25
CA ALA A 554 -0.23 46.84 -46.91
C ALA A 554 -0.21 47.78 -48.13
N GLY A 555 0.02 47.27 -49.35
CA GLY A 555 -0.04 48.01 -50.57
C GLY A 555 -1.46 48.44 -50.98
N THR A 556 -2.45 47.64 -50.67
CA THR A 556 -3.89 47.97 -50.93
C THR A 556 -4.50 48.94 -49.91
N ALA A 557 -3.92 49.05 -48.71
CA ALA A 557 -4.36 50.01 -47.70
C ALA A 557 -3.78 51.44 -47.90
N SER A 558 -2.82 51.59 -48.84
CA SER A 558 -2.13 52.85 -49.14
C SER A 558 -2.59 53.52 -50.44
N ALA A 559 -3.53 52.91 -51.19
CA ALA A 559 -4.16 53.45 -52.40
C ALA A 559 -5.63 53.78 -52.08
#